data_ae768ce6fdead2d4afe4395317850196
#
_entry.id   ae768ce6fdead2d4afe4395317850196
#
_cell.length_a   1.000
_cell.length_b   1.000
_cell.length_c   1.000
_cell.angle_alpha   90.00
_cell.angle_beta   90.00
_cell.angle_gamma   90.00
#
_symmetry.space_group_name_H-M   'P 1'
#
loop_
_entity.id
_entity.type
_entity.pdbx_description
1 polymer ?
#
loop_
_entity_poly.entity_id
_entity_poly.type
_entity_poly.pdbx_seq_one_letter_code
_entity_poly.pdbx_strand_id
1 'polypeptide(L)'
;MRYSLIKLNIAMSYPVKWSMRKILRDYIQNFFDAVGTEGFKDRFSGSYKDNTLIMQSDILFDVDWLIYMGASSKRNTGKSYAGRFGEGFKVSSLVAYRDFNLEIVMESKDWRIIVTEITDEIAGVTTRFLAYRKYKREDDGFTRLFLINVSEKDYKLFLEEKDNFFYMGNPHIGALLGSNHGHEVYFCPADRENEGMIFAGYQMRYLMHGYPFIVSNPYFIPDDDDRDREHLTMREADRCVTIVIMDLLPKESLKLLIKLEKFWKTGGISSLFSLNGIIRELIYNIERDEKCKSRFRALYLDSLVSDFDKGIKKDRRHIAAGWFRNWNIENRRRVVKHDFTYLGIPDIAELCQENGGFRVLRTARANELRYIRILEETANICFGRLISYDSLPVCKIILNETAISQGQANCVRNDRVEYGLNHMRIKSNIRTICIKASLLKPDMFAEACSTYMHELLHQYGGERDRSFHKALEELAIETARSFDKLERFENEWQAIRGAA
;
A
#
# COMPACT_ATOMS: atom_id res chain seq x y z
N MET A 1 -12.70 26.21 47.42
CA MET A 1 -12.49 24.75 47.53
C MET A 1 -11.04 24.45 47.81
N ARG A 2 -10.75 23.54 48.75
CA ARG A 2 -9.38 23.07 48.99
C ARG A 2 -8.98 22.07 47.90
N TYR A 3 -7.78 22.19 47.37
CA TYR A 3 -7.20 21.26 46.41
C TYR A 3 -5.86 20.72 46.89
N SER A 4 -5.47 19.55 46.44
CA SER A 4 -4.10 19.04 46.52
C SER A 4 -3.39 19.24 45.18
N LEU A 5 -2.12 19.62 45.24
CA LEU A 5 -1.28 19.81 44.09
C LEU A 5 -0.47 18.51 43.84
N ILE A 6 -0.54 17.97 42.62
CA ILE A 6 0.21 16.77 42.20
C ILE A 6 1.18 17.19 41.12
N LYS A 7 2.48 17.20 41.41
CA LYS A 7 3.55 17.44 40.44
C LYS A 7 3.75 16.18 39.57
N LEU A 8 3.81 16.36 38.27
CA LEU A 8 4.19 15.30 37.33
C LEU A 8 5.66 15.40 36.97
N ASN A 9 6.30 14.27 36.68
CA ASN A 9 7.71 14.23 36.28
C ASN A 9 7.88 14.51 34.78
N ILE A 10 7.20 15.53 34.29
CA ILE A 10 7.26 16.01 32.90
C ILE A 10 7.53 17.50 32.91
N ALA A 11 8.68 17.94 32.40
CA ALA A 11 9.00 19.33 32.21
C ALA A 11 8.18 19.96 31.09
N MET A 12 7.79 21.23 31.24
CA MET A 12 7.09 21.98 30.18
C MET A 12 7.93 22.08 28.89
N SER A 13 9.25 22.01 29.02
CA SER A 13 10.22 21.98 27.89
C SER A 13 10.41 20.64 27.24
N TYR A 14 9.65 19.59 27.65
CA TYR A 14 9.77 18.25 27.03
C TYR A 14 9.60 18.32 25.51
N PRO A 15 10.57 17.81 24.71
CA PRO A 15 10.69 18.08 23.28
C PRO A 15 9.72 17.22 22.44
N VAL A 16 8.41 17.37 22.66
CA VAL A 16 7.37 16.71 21.90
C VAL A 16 6.51 17.74 21.18
N LYS A 17 6.19 17.49 19.93
CA LYS A 17 5.30 18.32 19.10
C LYS A 17 4.23 17.43 18.48
N TRP A 18 3.01 17.53 18.95
CA TRP A 18 1.88 16.81 18.40
C TRP A 18 0.89 17.76 17.74
N SER A 19 0.20 17.27 16.71
CA SER A 19 -0.93 17.97 16.12
C SER A 19 -2.17 17.85 17.02
N MET A 20 -3.15 18.72 16.83
CA MET A 20 -4.45 18.61 17.50
C MET A 20 -5.10 17.24 17.21
N ARG A 21 -4.98 16.74 15.98
CA ARG A 21 -5.44 15.40 15.56
C ARG A 21 -4.88 14.31 16.47
N LYS A 22 -3.58 14.33 16.71
CA LYS A 22 -2.91 13.34 17.57
C LYS A 22 -3.32 13.43 19.02
N ILE A 23 -3.47 14.64 19.55
CA ILE A 23 -3.97 14.89 20.91
C ILE A 23 -5.37 14.30 21.08
N LEU A 24 -6.28 14.61 20.16
CA LEU A 24 -7.67 14.11 20.19
C LEU A 24 -7.71 12.59 20.08
N ARG A 25 -6.95 12.01 19.16
CA ARG A 25 -6.83 10.55 19.01
C ARG A 25 -6.39 9.88 20.30
N ASP A 26 -5.39 10.41 20.96
CA ASP A 26 -4.86 9.84 22.19
C ASP A 26 -5.86 9.91 23.35
N TYR A 27 -6.61 11.00 23.47
CA TYR A 27 -7.69 11.07 24.43
C TYR A 27 -8.82 10.08 24.12
N ILE A 28 -9.28 10.01 22.88
CA ILE A 28 -10.29 9.04 22.43
C ILE A 28 -9.82 7.61 22.71
N GLN A 29 -8.55 7.30 22.43
CA GLN A 29 -7.94 6.00 22.66
C GLN A 29 -8.07 5.53 24.12
N ASN A 30 -7.94 6.44 25.09
CA ASN A 30 -8.10 6.07 26.51
C ASN A 30 -9.53 5.65 26.82
N PHE A 31 -10.54 6.35 26.29
CA PHE A 31 -11.93 5.96 26.41
C PHE A 31 -12.26 4.68 25.65
N PHE A 32 -11.75 4.55 24.42
CA PHE A 32 -11.91 3.36 23.59
C PHE A 32 -11.40 2.09 24.28
N ASP A 33 -10.19 2.15 24.82
CA ASP A 33 -9.59 1.01 25.52
C ASP A 33 -10.33 0.66 26.83
N ALA A 34 -11.01 1.60 27.43
CA ALA A 34 -11.80 1.37 28.62
C ALA A 34 -13.17 0.75 28.31
N VAL A 35 -13.81 1.23 27.24
CA VAL A 35 -15.18 0.80 26.85
C VAL A 35 -15.15 -0.48 25.97
N GLY A 36 -14.16 -0.58 25.07
CA GLY A 36 -14.03 -1.67 24.12
C GLY A 36 -14.89 -1.51 22.84
N THR A 37 -14.62 -2.36 21.88
CA THR A 37 -15.23 -2.29 20.52
C THR A 37 -16.75 -2.40 20.50
N GLU A 38 -17.32 -3.25 21.35
CA GLU A 38 -18.77 -3.51 21.37
C GLU A 38 -19.55 -2.34 22.01
N GLY A 39 -18.97 -1.74 23.05
CA GLY A 39 -19.65 -0.71 23.83
C GLY A 39 -19.39 0.72 23.37
N PHE A 40 -18.39 0.95 22.53
CA PHE A 40 -17.90 2.29 22.27
C PHE A 40 -18.95 3.25 21.71
N LYS A 41 -19.79 2.76 20.80
CA LYS A 41 -20.87 3.56 20.21
C LYS A 41 -21.87 4.08 21.24
N ASP A 42 -22.25 3.24 22.20
CA ASP A 42 -23.36 3.52 23.12
C ASP A 42 -22.89 4.10 24.46
N ARG A 43 -21.65 3.81 24.86
CA ARG A 43 -21.10 4.18 26.18
C ARG A 43 -20.07 5.30 26.14
N PHE A 44 -19.62 5.71 24.93
CA PHE A 44 -18.77 6.86 24.72
C PHE A 44 -19.47 7.92 23.91
N SER A 45 -19.45 9.15 24.39
CA SER A 45 -20.02 10.29 23.68
C SER A 45 -19.08 11.49 23.69
N GLY A 46 -19.20 12.31 22.66
CA GLY A 46 -18.54 13.59 22.55
C GLY A 46 -19.58 14.68 22.22
N SER A 47 -19.58 15.75 22.98
CA SER A 47 -20.45 16.91 22.76
C SER A 47 -19.64 18.21 22.74
N TYR A 48 -20.15 19.21 22.04
CA TYR A 48 -19.49 20.51 21.92
C TYR A 48 -20.45 21.62 22.24
N LYS A 49 -20.09 22.46 23.20
CA LYS A 49 -20.88 23.62 23.60
C LYS A 49 -19.97 24.70 24.17
N ASP A 50 -20.22 25.94 23.83
CA ASP A 50 -19.51 27.11 24.36
C ASP A 50 -17.97 26.95 24.34
N ASN A 51 -17.44 26.58 23.15
CA ASN A 51 -16.01 26.31 22.90
C ASN A 51 -15.41 25.19 23.81
N THR A 52 -16.26 24.32 24.33
CA THR A 52 -15.85 23.20 25.18
C THR A 52 -16.23 21.89 24.52
N LEU A 53 -15.24 21.03 24.24
CA LEU A 53 -15.43 19.64 23.88
C LEU A 53 -15.50 18.80 25.15
N ILE A 54 -16.58 18.07 25.34
CA ILE A 54 -16.80 17.14 26.45
C ILE A 54 -16.81 15.71 25.91
N MET A 55 -15.83 14.91 26.34
CA MET A 55 -15.80 13.48 26.11
C MET A 55 -16.27 12.75 27.36
N GLN A 56 -17.20 11.83 27.24
CA GLN A 56 -17.82 11.16 28.40
C GLN A 56 -17.98 9.67 28.19
N SER A 57 -17.79 8.89 29.25
CA SER A 57 -18.19 7.47 29.33
C SER A 57 -18.67 7.11 30.75
N ASP A 58 -19.35 5.97 30.85
CA ASP A 58 -19.78 5.37 32.12
C ASP A 58 -18.72 4.46 32.77
N ILE A 59 -17.50 4.44 32.22
CA ILE A 59 -16.37 3.72 32.79
C ILE A 59 -15.59 4.66 33.72
N LEU A 60 -15.36 4.23 34.96
CA LEU A 60 -14.67 5.03 35.97
C LEU A 60 -13.17 4.77 35.96
N PHE A 61 -12.39 5.84 36.02
CA PHE A 61 -10.94 5.82 36.04
C PHE A 61 -10.38 6.09 37.44
N ASP A 62 -9.24 5.48 37.76
CA ASP A 62 -8.47 5.83 38.94
C ASP A 62 -7.42 6.91 38.60
N VAL A 63 -7.37 7.96 39.40
CA VAL A 63 -6.46 9.09 39.16
C VAL A 63 -4.98 8.68 39.15
N ASP A 64 -4.62 7.61 39.85
CA ASP A 64 -3.25 7.13 39.96
C ASP A 64 -2.62 6.75 38.64
N TRP A 65 -3.43 6.22 37.70
CA TRP A 65 -2.98 5.90 36.33
C TRP A 65 -2.60 7.14 35.52
N LEU A 66 -3.09 8.33 35.92
CA LEU A 66 -2.78 9.60 35.26
C LEU A 66 -1.50 10.24 35.81
N ILE A 67 -0.95 9.74 36.90
CA ILE A 67 0.20 10.36 37.60
C ILE A 67 1.52 9.77 37.09
N TYR A 68 1.66 8.45 37.04
CA TYR A 68 2.93 7.79 36.78
C TYR A 68 3.21 7.63 35.29
N MET A 69 4.41 8.04 34.84
CA MET A 69 4.87 7.81 33.46
C MET A 69 5.08 6.32 33.21
N GLY A 70 4.65 5.83 32.04
CA GLY A 70 4.79 4.42 31.69
C GLY A 70 3.86 3.47 32.45
N ALA A 71 3.08 3.95 33.43
CA ALA A 71 2.10 3.13 34.14
C ALA A 71 0.88 2.87 33.24
N SER A 72 0.50 1.61 33.09
CA SER A 72 -0.67 1.20 32.33
C SER A 72 -1.29 -0.05 32.96
N SER A 73 -2.57 -0.01 33.23
CA SER A 73 -3.36 -1.16 33.67
C SER A 73 -3.49 -2.25 32.61
N LYS A 74 -3.09 -1.94 31.35
CA LYS A 74 -3.31 -2.78 30.15
C LYS A 74 -2.23 -3.84 29.94
N ARG A 75 -1.02 -3.66 30.52
CA ARG A 75 0.17 -4.49 30.18
C ARG A 75 0.06 -5.98 30.53
N ASN A 76 -0.74 -6.36 31.51
CA ASN A 76 -0.76 -7.74 32.05
C ASN A 76 -2.11 -8.46 31.86
N THR A 77 -2.97 -7.97 30.99
CA THR A 77 -4.34 -8.50 30.89
C THR A 77 -4.52 -9.55 29.77
N GLY A 78 -3.50 -9.78 28.93
CA GLY A 78 -3.61 -10.66 27.76
C GLY A 78 -4.59 -10.17 26.68
N LYS A 79 -5.18 -8.99 26.84
CA LYS A 79 -6.10 -8.36 25.88
C LYS A 79 -5.34 -7.44 24.93
N SER A 80 -5.84 -7.31 23.70
CA SER A 80 -5.37 -6.30 22.78
C SER A 80 -5.99 -4.95 23.09
N TYR A 81 -5.18 -3.89 23.05
CA TYR A 81 -5.57 -2.50 23.30
C TYR A 81 -5.02 -1.61 22.19
N ALA A 82 -5.71 -0.51 21.91
CA ALA A 82 -5.24 0.50 20.97
C ALA A 82 -4.01 1.24 21.53
N GLY A 83 -3.96 1.45 22.84
CA GLY A 83 -2.87 2.12 23.55
C GLY A 83 -1.92 1.17 24.29
N ARG A 84 -0.59 1.43 24.20
CA ARG A 84 0.44 0.52 24.74
C ARG A 84 1.36 1.15 25.79
N PHE A 85 1.68 2.43 25.68
CA PHE A 85 2.83 3.02 26.39
C PHE A 85 2.51 3.58 27.79
N GLY A 86 1.25 3.90 28.11
CA GLY A 86 0.85 4.45 29.42
C GLY A 86 1.32 5.89 29.67
N GLU A 87 1.63 6.63 28.61
CA GLU A 87 2.12 8.02 28.66
C GLU A 87 1.17 9.00 27.97
N GLY A 88 0.26 8.50 27.15
CA GLY A 88 -0.55 9.27 26.24
C GLY A 88 -1.24 10.45 26.88
N PHE A 89 -2.07 10.23 27.90
CA PHE A 89 -2.82 11.31 28.58
C PHE A 89 -1.92 12.45 29.07
N LYS A 90 -0.74 12.15 29.61
CA LYS A 90 0.18 13.15 30.17
C LYS A 90 0.83 13.98 29.06
N VAL A 91 1.26 13.32 28.00
CA VAL A 91 1.89 13.97 26.83
C VAL A 91 0.85 14.78 26.06
N SER A 92 -0.35 14.23 25.83
CA SER A 92 -1.46 14.96 25.22
C SER A 92 -1.83 16.20 26.03
N SER A 93 -1.91 16.06 27.37
CA SER A 93 -2.22 17.18 28.25
C SER A 93 -1.12 18.24 28.27
N LEU A 94 0.16 17.82 28.22
CA LEU A 94 1.28 18.77 28.13
C LEU A 94 1.18 19.60 26.84
N VAL A 95 1.03 18.93 25.69
CA VAL A 95 1.00 19.62 24.38
C VAL A 95 -0.26 20.46 24.23
N ALA A 96 -1.42 19.93 24.61
CA ALA A 96 -2.69 20.66 24.58
C ALA A 96 -2.66 21.95 25.45
N TYR A 97 -2.10 21.86 26.64
CA TYR A 97 -1.95 23.00 27.55
C TYR A 97 -0.92 24.01 27.03
N ARG A 98 0.28 23.53 26.66
CA ARG A 98 1.43 24.38 26.31
C ARG A 98 1.30 25.00 24.91
N ASP A 99 0.94 24.20 23.90
CA ASP A 99 1.05 24.60 22.51
C ASP A 99 -0.29 25.08 21.92
N PHE A 100 -1.42 24.60 22.45
CA PHE A 100 -2.77 24.95 22.01
C PHE A 100 -3.55 25.82 23.01
N ASN A 101 -2.97 26.12 24.17
CA ASN A 101 -3.61 26.93 25.22
C ASN A 101 -5.00 26.40 25.63
N LEU A 102 -5.18 25.09 25.67
CA LEU A 102 -6.41 24.49 26.15
C LEU A 102 -6.40 24.37 27.66
N GLU A 103 -7.53 24.67 28.29
CA GLU A 103 -7.77 24.28 29.67
C GLU A 103 -8.32 22.85 29.67
N ILE A 104 -7.70 21.97 30.46
CA ILE A 104 -8.02 20.54 30.52
C ILE A 104 -8.51 20.18 31.90
N VAL A 105 -9.73 19.70 31.96
CA VAL A 105 -10.37 19.23 33.21
C VAL A 105 -10.79 17.78 32.98
N MET A 106 -10.44 16.90 33.90
CA MET A 106 -10.92 15.54 33.93
C MET A 106 -11.55 15.19 35.28
N GLU A 107 -12.65 14.50 35.24
CA GLU A 107 -13.36 14.05 36.45
C GLU A 107 -13.84 12.60 36.30
N SER A 108 -13.75 11.89 37.43
CA SER A 108 -14.23 10.53 37.54
C SER A 108 -14.35 10.19 39.03
N LYS A 109 -15.20 9.25 39.36
CA LYS A 109 -15.40 8.87 40.78
C LYS A 109 -15.54 10.11 41.70
N ASP A 110 -14.80 10.13 42.76
CA ASP A 110 -14.79 11.19 43.77
C ASP A 110 -13.72 12.29 43.53
N TRP A 111 -13.11 12.35 42.35
CA TRP A 111 -12.04 13.28 42.03
C TRP A 111 -12.29 14.08 40.75
N ARG A 112 -11.75 15.30 40.74
CA ARG A 112 -11.62 16.18 39.59
C ARG A 112 -10.21 16.73 39.54
N ILE A 113 -9.57 16.66 38.41
CA ILE A 113 -8.26 17.30 38.19
C ILE A 113 -8.38 18.41 37.14
N ILE A 114 -7.59 19.46 37.37
CA ILE A 114 -7.36 20.53 36.39
C ILE A 114 -5.88 20.53 36.08
N VAL A 115 -5.54 20.45 34.80
CA VAL A 115 -4.15 20.52 34.33
C VAL A 115 -3.62 21.94 34.57
N THR A 116 -2.42 22.04 35.13
CA THR A 116 -1.75 23.30 35.42
C THR A 116 -0.24 23.11 35.35
N GLU A 117 0.51 24.16 35.59
CA GLU A 117 1.97 24.09 35.74
C GLU A 117 2.41 24.55 37.13
N ILE A 118 3.58 24.07 37.52
CA ILE A 118 4.29 24.52 38.70
C ILE A 118 5.75 24.78 38.36
N THR A 119 6.35 25.70 39.13
CA THR A 119 7.78 25.95 39.06
C THR A 119 8.46 25.23 40.21
N ASP A 120 9.58 24.59 39.95
CA ASP A 120 10.41 23.91 40.92
C ASP A 120 11.89 24.10 40.59
N GLU A 121 12.76 23.92 41.54
CA GLU A 121 14.20 24.07 41.37
C GLU A 121 14.87 22.69 41.38
N ILE A 122 15.64 22.42 40.32
CA ILE A 122 16.45 21.18 40.19
C ILE A 122 17.91 21.58 40.02
N ALA A 123 18.72 21.21 41.00
CA ALA A 123 20.16 21.48 40.99
C ALA A 123 20.50 22.96 40.68
N GLY A 124 19.74 23.90 41.27
CA GLY A 124 19.92 25.34 41.06
C GLY A 124 19.29 25.88 39.76
N VAL A 125 18.59 25.06 38.97
CA VAL A 125 17.92 25.48 37.75
C VAL A 125 16.41 25.51 37.94
N THR A 126 15.82 26.69 37.79
CA THR A 126 14.35 26.87 37.83
C THR A 126 13.69 26.22 36.63
N THR A 127 12.84 25.24 36.87
CA THR A 127 12.18 24.45 35.80
C THR A 127 10.66 24.42 36.03
N ARG A 128 9.89 24.58 34.96
CA ARG A 128 8.43 24.42 35.00
C ARG A 128 8.03 22.98 34.69
N PHE A 129 7.10 22.44 35.45
CA PHE A 129 6.57 21.08 35.33
C PHE A 129 5.06 21.09 35.14
N LEU A 130 4.54 20.13 34.40
CA LEU A 130 3.12 19.82 34.35
C LEU A 130 2.67 19.34 35.74
N ALA A 131 1.50 19.76 36.16
CA ALA A 131 0.91 19.42 37.45
C ALA A 131 -0.61 19.29 37.34
N TYR A 132 -1.21 18.69 38.35
CA TYR A 132 -2.67 18.64 38.50
C TYR A 132 -3.05 19.32 39.82
N ARG A 133 -4.12 20.17 39.74
CA ARG A 133 -4.88 20.58 40.94
C ARG A 133 -6.00 19.55 41.09
N LYS A 134 -5.94 18.72 42.15
CA LYS A 134 -6.93 17.68 42.45
C LYS A 134 -7.92 18.18 43.48
N TYR A 135 -9.20 18.09 43.16
CA TYR A 135 -10.33 18.44 44.01
C TYR A 135 -11.13 17.19 44.33
N LYS A 136 -11.85 17.19 45.45
CA LYS A 136 -12.90 16.22 45.75
C LYS A 136 -14.19 16.61 45.06
N ARG A 137 -14.96 15.65 44.60
CA ARG A 137 -16.33 15.78 44.06
C ARG A 137 -17.18 14.60 44.49
N GLU A 138 -18.47 14.68 44.24
CA GLU A 138 -19.38 13.55 44.37
C GLU A 138 -19.29 12.67 43.10
N ASP A 139 -19.33 11.35 43.29
CA ASP A 139 -19.35 10.39 42.20
C ASP A 139 -20.76 10.37 41.59
N ASP A 140 -20.87 10.60 40.29
CA ASP A 140 -22.10 10.56 39.51
C ASP A 140 -22.12 9.41 38.48
N GLY A 141 -21.18 8.47 38.58
CA GLY A 141 -21.09 7.29 37.72
C GLY A 141 -20.48 7.53 36.33
N PHE A 142 -19.93 8.72 36.10
CA PHE A 142 -19.34 9.07 34.80
C PHE A 142 -17.91 9.55 34.91
N THR A 143 -17.14 9.23 33.86
CA THR A 143 -15.88 9.91 33.58
C THR A 143 -16.09 10.95 32.48
N ARG A 144 -15.61 12.16 32.69
CA ARG A 144 -15.65 13.26 31.71
C ARG A 144 -14.29 13.92 31.57
N LEU A 145 -13.97 14.20 30.32
CA LEU A 145 -12.82 15.03 29.95
C LEU A 145 -13.35 16.28 29.24
N PHE A 146 -13.06 17.44 29.80
CA PHE A 146 -13.41 18.72 29.22
C PHE A 146 -12.15 19.34 28.62
N LEU A 147 -12.21 19.66 27.34
CA LEU A 147 -11.22 20.48 26.65
C LEU A 147 -11.87 21.82 26.36
N ILE A 148 -11.44 22.88 27.11
CA ILE A 148 -12.00 24.21 27.00
C ILE A 148 -11.09 25.06 26.09
N ASN A 149 -11.66 25.98 25.35
CA ASN A 149 -11.05 26.77 24.25
C ASN A 149 -10.81 25.96 22.96
N VAL A 150 -11.59 24.93 22.74
CA VAL A 150 -11.57 24.15 21.49
C VAL A 150 -12.35 24.90 20.41
N SER A 151 -11.81 24.98 19.19
CA SER A 151 -12.52 25.55 18.05
C SER A 151 -13.54 24.57 17.45
N GLU A 152 -14.53 25.10 16.71
CA GLU A 152 -15.49 24.26 15.94
C GLU A 152 -14.76 23.36 14.92
N LYS A 153 -13.65 23.83 14.35
CA LYS A 153 -12.80 23.05 13.45
C LYS A 153 -12.19 21.84 14.17
N ASP A 154 -11.72 22.03 15.40
CA ASP A 154 -11.14 20.95 16.19
C ASP A 154 -12.22 19.97 16.68
N TYR A 155 -13.45 20.43 16.90
CA TYR A 155 -14.57 19.52 17.16
C TYR A 155 -14.91 18.64 15.93
N LYS A 156 -14.91 19.19 14.72
CA LYS A 156 -15.06 18.39 13.50
C LYS A 156 -13.95 17.34 13.39
N LEU A 157 -12.71 17.75 13.69
CA LEU A 157 -11.58 16.85 13.73
C LEU A 157 -11.74 15.72 14.78
N PHE A 158 -12.32 16.02 15.93
CA PHE A 158 -12.67 15.02 16.94
C PHE A 158 -13.67 13.98 16.39
N LEU A 159 -14.69 14.41 15.67
CA LEU A 159 -15.66 13.48 15.05
C LEU A 159 -15.00 12.55 14.04
N GLU A 160 -14.13 13.10 13.19
CA GLU A 160 -13.32 12.30 12.25
C GLU A 160 -12.43 11.28 12.98
N GLU A 161 -11.69 11.74 14.01
CA GLU A 161 -10.78 10.87 14.76
C GLU A 161 -11.51 9.78 15.55
N LYS A 162 -12.71 10.07 16.05
CA LYS A 162 -13.56 9.05 16.70
C LYS A 162 -13.85 7.90 15.74
N ASP A 163 -14.18 8.20 14.50
CA ASP A 163 -14.52 7.20 13.49
C ASP A 163 -13.29 6.49 12.89
N ASN A 164 -12.08 6.94 13.22
CA ASN A 164 -10.82 6.22 12.95
C ASN A 164 -10.53 5.06 13.92
N PHE A 165 -11.42 4.79 14.88
CA PHE A 165 -11.35 3.61 15.73
C PHE A 165 -12.29 2.51 15.25
N PHE A 166 -11.85 1.26 15.39
CA PHE A 166 -12.66 0.11 15.02
C PHE A 166 -13.66 -0.22 16.12
N TYR A 167 -14.95 0.02 15.87
CA TYR A 167 -16.04 -0.30 16.81
C TYR A 167 -17.31 -0.71 16.07
N MET A 168 -18.17 -1.48 16.75
CA MET A 168 -19.46 -1.91 16.23
C MET A 168 -20.37 -0.71 15.94
N GLY A 169 -20.82 -0.60 14.68
CA GLY A 169 -21.66 0.53 14.24
C GLY A 169 -20.85 1.79 13.83
N ASN A 170 -19.55 1.66 13.60
CA ASN A 170 -18.74 2.68 12.95
C ASN A 170 -19.28 2.95 11.55
N PRO A 171 -19.48 4.22 11.14
CA PRO A 171 -20.08 4.59 9.85
C PRO A 171 -19.20 4.21 8.64
N HIS A 172 -17.91 3.97 8.82
CA HIS A 172 -17.01 3.50 7.76
C HIS A 172 -17.10 2.00 7.52
N ILE A 173 -17.70 1.23 8.43
CA ILE A 173 -17.71 -0.24 8.40
C ILE A 173 -19.08 -0.74 7.91
N GLY A 174 -19.08 -1.46 6.79
CA GLY A 174 -20.29 -2.05 6.21
C GLY A 174 -20.59 -3.47 6.74
N ALA A 175 -21.09 -4.32 5.88
CA ALA A 175 -21.47 -5.67 6.26
C ALA A 175 -20.25 -6.58 6.52
N LEU A 176 -20.31 -7.36 7.59
CA LEU A 176 -19.31 -8.39 7.89
C LEU A 176 -19.28 -9.43 6.78
N LEU A 177 -18.10 -9.66 6.23
CA LEU A 177 -17.85 -10.75 5.28
C LEU A 177 -17.44 -12.03 6.00
N GLY A 178 -16.48 -11.93 6.92
CA GLY A 178 -15.98 -13.06 7.69
C GLY A 178 -15.14 -12.61 8.89
N SER A 179 -15.11 -13.49 9.90
CA SER A 179 -14.35 -13.31 11.12
C SER A 179 -13.72 -14.63 11.54
N ASN A 180 -12.41 -14.64 11.79
CA ASN A 180 -11.69 -15.81 12.28
C ASN A 180 -10.45 -15.38 13.08
N HIS A 181 -10.14 -16.08 14.18
CA HIS A 181 -9.01 -15.80 15.07
C HIS A 181 -8.93 -14.34 15.56
N GLY A 182 -10.06 -13.63 15.62
CA GLY A 182 -10.11 -12.20 15.97
C GLY A 182 -9.74 -11.26 14.82
N HIS A 183 -9.44 -11.78 13.65
CA HIS A 183 -9.34 -11.02 12.41
C HIS A 183 -10.70 -10.89 11.75
N GLU A 184 -11.00 -9.76 11.15
CA GLU A 184 -12.31 -9.50 10.55
C GLU A 184 -12.15 -8.79 9.21
N VAL A 185 -13.04 -9.17 8.28
CA VAL A 185 -13.14 -8.51 6.96
C VAL A 185 -14.59 -8.06 6.77
N TYR A 186 -14.72 -6.80 6.34
CA TYR A 186 -16.01 -6.18 6.06
C TYR A 186 -16.03 -5.67 4.63
N PHE A 187 -17.21 -5.57 4.03
CA PHE A 187 -17.39 -4.75 2.85
C PHE A 187 -17.43 -3.28 3.24
N CYS A 188 -17.00 -2.41 2.33
CA CYS A 188 -17.24 -0.99 2.48
C CYS A 188 -18.74 -0.68 2.41
N PRO A 189 -19.24 0.37 3.08
CA PRO A 189 -20.61 0.85 2.91
C PRO A 189 -20.91 1.21 1.44
N ALA A 190 -22.17 1.14 1.03
CA ALA A 190 -22.58 1.34 -0.37
C ALA A 190 -22.29 2.75 -0.90
N ASP A 191 -22.30 3.76 -0.05
CA ASP A 191 -21.97 5.14 -0.35
C ASP A 191 -20.46 5.40 -0.42
N ARG A 192 -19.63 4.44 0.01
CA ARG A 192 -18.16 4.52 0.10
C ARG A 192 -17.48 3.26 -0.42
N GLU A 193 -18.01 2.65 -1.46
CA GLU A 193 -17.55 1.34 -1.98
C GLU A 193 -16.05 1.28 -2.34
N ASN A 194 -15.37 2.43 -2.48
CA ASN A 194 -13.97 2.55 -2.90
C ASN A 194 -13.01 2.93 -1.77
N GLU A 195 -13.51 3.04 -0.56
CA GLU A 195 -12.74 3.53 0.59
C GLU A 195 -12.35 2.37 1.52
N GLY A 196 -11.61 1.39 0.98
CA GLY A 196 -11.06 0.32 1.79
C GLY A 196 -10.12 0.84 2.86
N MET A 197 -10.12 0.20 4.02
CA MET A 197 -9.35 0.64 5.20
C MET A 197 -8.69 -0.55 5.90
N ILE A 198 -7.58 -0.27 6.57
CA ILE A 198 -6.93 -1.21 7.48
C ILE A 198 -6.98 -0.65 8.89
N PHE A 199 -7.65 -1.37 9.77
CA PHE A 199 -7.59 -1.17 11.21
C PHE A 199 -6.56 -2.13 11.81
N ALA A 200 -5.46 -1.59 12.28
CA ALA A 200 -4.40 -2.33 12.98
C ALA A 200 -4.34 -1.86 14.44
N GLY A 201 -4.43 -2.78 15.40
CA GLY A 201 -4.53 -2.43 16.82
C GLY A 201 -5.75 -1.54 17.08
N TYR A 202 -6.89 -1.83 16.47
CA TYR A 202 -8.15 -1.07 16.56
C TYR A 202 -8.13 0.36 16.02
N GLN A 203 -7.05 0.83 15.41
CA GLN A 203 -6.97 2.17 14.81
C GLN A 203 -6.83 2.07 13.30
N MET A 204 -7.48 2.98 12.57
CA MET A 204 -7.29 3.13 11.14
C MET A 204 -5.85 3.59 10.87
N ARG A 205 -5.08 2.74 10.24
CA ARG A 205 -3.64 2.94 10.00
C ARG A 205 -3.27 3.02 8.53
N TYR A 206 -4.20 2.67 7.63
CA TYR A 206 -3.94 2.74 6.20
C TYR A 206 -5.25 2.82 5.41
N LEU A 207 -5.28 3.68 4.38
CA LEU A 207 -6.38 3.78 3.42
C LEU A 207 -6.04 2.99 2.16
N MET A 208 -6.90 2.04 1.80
CA MET A 208 -6.79 1.24 0.58
C MET A 208 -7.72 1.82 -0.49
N HIS A 209 -7.39 3.00 -1.03
CA HIS A 209 -8.21 3.63 -2.07
C HIS A 209 -8.44 2.68 -3.25
N GLY A 210 -9.68 2.56 -3.68
CA GLY A 210 -10.08 1.69 -4.78
C GLY A 210 -10.35 0.24 -4.38
N TYR A 211 -10.29 -0.12 -3.08
CA TYR A 211 -10.65 -1.45 -2.60
C TYR A 211 -12.02 -1.46 -1.92
N PRO A 212 -12.88 -2.46 -2.24
CA PRO A 212 -14.25 -2.50 -1.75
C PRO A 212 -14.39 -3.22 -0.39
N PHE A 213 -13.33 -3.30 0.39
CA PHE A 213 -13.33 -4.02 1.66
C PHE A 213 -12.44 -3.38 2.72
N ILE A 214 -12.74 -3.69 3.96
CA ILE A 214 -12.06 -3.21 5.15
C ILE A 214 -11.54 -4.42 5.92
N VAL A 215 -10.33 -4.32 6.46
CA VAL A 215 -9.77 -5.36 7.33
C VAL A 215 -9.51 -4.82 8.73
N SER A 216 -9.76 -5.67 9.73
CA SER A 216 -9.40 -5.42 11.13
C SER A 216 -8.46 -6.52 11.61
N ASN A 217 -7.29 -6.10 12.08
CA ASN A 217 -6.31 -6.96 12.74
C ASN A 217 -5.88 -6.33 14.07
N PRO A 218 -6.57 -6.66 15.18
CA PRO A 218 -6.29 -6.09 16.48
C PRO A 218 -4.92 -6.47 17.06
N TYR A 219 -4.31 -7.54 16.53
CA TYR A 219 -3.02 -8.06 17.02
C TYR A 219 -1.84 -7.64 16.16
N PHE A 220 -2.06 -6.90 15.08
CA PHE A 220 -0.98 -6.48 14.19
C PHE A 220 -0.03 -5.51 14.87
N ILE A 221 1.25 -5.86 14.85
CA ILE A 221 2.34 -5.03 15.36
C ILE A 221 3.15 -4.53 14.18
N PRO A 222 3.27 -3.20 13.96
CA PRO A 222 4.19 -2.62 12.98
C PRO A 222 5.65 -3.03 13.24
N ASP A 223 6.49 -3.04 12.21
CA ASP A 223 7.92 -3.38 12.32
C ASP A 223 8.69 -2.39 13.18
N ASP A 224 8.29 -1.13 13.09
CA ASP A 224 8.78 -0.03 13.92
C ASP A 224 7.60 0.51 14.74
N ASP A 225 7.50 0.05 16.00
CA ASP A 225 6.42 0.43 16.91
C ASP A 225 6.75 1.78 17.60
N ASP A 226 7.13 2.78 16.79
CA ASP A 226 7.35 4.13 17.28
C ASP A 226 6.01 4.74 17.77
N ARG A 227 6.05 5.28 18.99
CA ARG A 227 4.91 5.97 19.62
C ARG A 227 4.28 7.03 18.72
N ASP A 228 5.10 7.70 17.92
CA ASP A 228 4.67 8.83 17.11
C ASP A 228 4.19 8.46 15.71
N ARG A 229 4.28 7.18 15.34
CA ARG A 229 3.89 6.68 14.04
C ARG A 229 2.38 6.49 13.93
N GLU A 230 1.78 7.20 12.98
CA GLU A 230 0.33 7.19 12.77
C GLU A 230 -0.12 6.21 11.68
N HIS A 231 0.73 5.89 10.72
CA HIS A 231 0.38 5.12 9.53
C HIS A 231 1.30 3.91 9.32
N LEU A 232 0.75 2.85 8.76
CA LEU A 232 1.54 1.72 8.26
C LEU A 232 2.28 2.12 6.99
N THR A 233 3.46 1.56 6.78
CA THR A 233 4.09 1.53 5.46
C THR A 233 3.27 0.64 4.53
N MET A 234 3.44 0.81 3.20
CA MET A 234 2.78 -0.05 2.22
C MET A 234 3.10 -1.54 2.43
N ARG A 235 4.34 -1.87 2.83
CA ARG A 235 4.76 -3.25 3.12
C ARG A 235 4.05 -3.84 4.33
N GLU A 236 3.89 -3.05 5.39
CA GLU A 236 3.17 -3.50 6.59
C GLU A 236 1.67 -3.61 6.35
N ALA A 237 1.10 -2.68 5.59
CA ALA A 237 -0.28 -2.74 5.15
C ALA A 237 -0.54 -4.02 4.34
N ASP A 238 0.33 -4.35 3.38
CA ASP A 238 0.27 -5.59 2.61
C ASP A 238 0.35 -6.83 3.52
N ARG A 239 1.30 -6.87 4.43
CA ARG A 239 1.44 -7.95 5.42
C ARG A 239 0.20 -8.07 6.30
N CYS A 240 -0.35 -6.95 6.80
CA CYS A 240 -1.55 -6.93 7.63
C CYS A 240 -2.75 -7.52 6.88
N VAL A 241 -2.99 -7.07 5.66
CA VAL A 241 -4.10 -7.59 4.82
C VAL A 241 -3.90 -9.06 4.50
N THR A 242 -2.69 -9.47 4.10
CA THR A 242 -2.39 -10.87 3.78
C THR A 242 -2.70 -11.79 4.93
N ILE A 243 -2.28 -11.46 6.15
CA ILE A 243 -2.58 -12.26 7.37
C ILE A 243 -4.10 -12.40 7.55
N VAL A 244 -4.85 -11.33 7.44
CA VAL A 244 -6.31 -11.36 7.62
C VAL A 244 -6.99 -12.17 6.51
N ILE A 245 -6.57 -12.03 5.27
CA ILE A 245 -7.11 -12.78 4.12
C ILE A 245 -6.84 -14.29 4.25
N MET A 246 -5.66 -14.67 4.73
CA MET A 246 -5.31 -16.10 4.96
C MET A 246 -6.26 -16.79 5.93
N ASP A 247 -6.84 -16.05 6.86
CA ASP A 247 -7.79 -16.57 7.86
C ASP A 247 -9.23 -16.67 7.38
N LEU A 248 -9.56 -16.14 6.20
CA LEU A 248 -10.91 -16.25 5.65
C LEU A 248 -11.27 -17.70 5.30
N LEU A 249 -12.52 -18.07 5.56
CA LEU A 249 -13.06 -19.34 5.12
C LEU A 249 -13.21 -19.38 3.58
N PRO A 250 -13.22 -20.57 2.96
CA PRO A 250 -13.33 -20.72 1.49
C PRO A 250 -14.52 -19.97 0.89
N LYS A 251 -15.69 -20.02 1.53
CA LYS A 251 -16.92 -19.34 1.08
C LYS A 251 -16.81 -17.82 1.13
N GLU A 252 -16.15 -17.29 2.13
CA GLU A 252 -15.90 -15.86 2.33
C GLU A 252 -14.88 -15.36 1.32
N SER A 253 -13.82 -16.12 1.12
CA SER A 253 -12.79 -15.85 0.10
C SER A 253 -13.39 -15.79 -1.30
N LEU A 254 -14.29 -16.71 -1.63
CA LEU A 254 -14.99 -16.69 -2.92
C LEU A 254 -15.90 -15.46 -3.06
N LYS A 255 -16.62 -15.06 -2.03
CA LYS A 255 -17.44 -13.84 -2.05
C LYS A 255 -16.60 -12.59 -2.26
N LEU A 256 -15.46 -12.49 -1.56
CA LEU A 256 -14.56 -11.36 -1.70
C LEU A 256 -13.94 -11.30 -3.10
N LEU A 257 -13.53 -12.44 -3.65
CA LEU A 257 -12.97 -12.52 -4.99
C LEU A 257 -13.98 -12.05 -6.06
N ILE A 258 -15.25 -12.46 -5.95
CA ILE A 258 -16.33 -12.03 -6.86
C ILE A 258 -16.56 -10.51 -6.76
N LYS A 259 -16.53 -9.94 -5.54
CA LYS A 259 -16.71 -8.50 -5.34
C LYS A 259 -15.52 -7.73 -5.92
N LEU A 260 -14.29 -8.21 -5.71
CA LEU A 260 -13.07 -7.63 -6.27
C LEU A 260 -13.09 -7.64 -7.79
N GLU A 261 -13.50 -8.74 -8.40
CA GLU A 261 -13.62 -8.86 -9.85
C GLU A 261 -14.61 -7.82 -10.42
N LYS A 262 -15.81 -7.76 -9.85
CA LYS A 262 -16.83 -6.79 -10.27
C LYS A 262 -16.29 -5.37 -10.21
N PHE A 263 -15.66 -5.04 -9.10
CA PHE A 263 -15.10 -3.72 -8.84
C PHE A 263 -13.99 -3.37 -9.83
N TRP A 264 -13.20 -4.33 -10.16
CA TRP A 264 -12.08 -4.19 -11.08
C TRP A 264 -12.52 -4.02 -12.55
N LYS A 265 -13.53 -4.78 -12.99
CA LYS A 265 -14.13 -4.59 -14.32
C LYS A 265 -14.68 -3.18 -14.53
N THR A 266 -15.11 -2.51 -13.47
CA THR A 266 -15.58 -1.11 -13.51
C THR A 266 -14.47 -0.07 -13.45
N GLY A 267 -13.20 -0.49 -13.35
CA GLY A 267 -12.06 0.42 -13.26
C GLY A 267 -11.84 1.01 -11.87
N GLY A 268 -12.51 0.47 -10.83
CA GLY A 268 -12.46 0.99 -9.46
C GLY A 268 -11.13 0.80 -8.74
N ILE A 269 -10.34 -0.24 -9.07
CA ILE A 269 -9.06 -0.49 -8.43
C ILE A 269 -7.96 0.20 -9.23
N SER A 270 -7.47 1.31 -8.71
CA SER A 270 -6.40 2.10 -9.34
C SER A 270 -5.04 1.97 -8.65
N SER A 271 -4.97 1.36 -7.46
CA SER A 271 -3.78 1.41 -6.63
C SER A 271 -2.85 0.22 -6.81
N LEU A 272 -1.58 0.49 -6.53
CA LEU A 272 -0.44 -0.44 -6.55
C LEU A 272 -0.37 -1.36 -5.30
N PHE A 273 -1.38 -1.32 -4.43
CA PHE A 273 -1.44 -2.22 -3.28
C PHE A 273 -1.51 -3.66 -3.77
N SER A 274 -0.82 -4.58 -3.13
CA SER A 274 -0.54 -5.94 -3.59
C SER A 274 -1.79 -6.80 -3.89
N LEU A 275 -2.55 -6.41 -4.90
CA LEU A 275 -3.71 -7.17 -5.39
C LEU A 275 -3.34 -8.63 -5.70
N ASN A 276 -2.07 -8.88 -6.12
CA ASN A 276 -1.52 -10.21 -6.37
C ASN A 276 -1.54 -11.10 -5.15
N GLY A 277 -1.03 -10.58 -4.03
CA GLY A 277 -1.00 -11.31 -2.78
C GLY A 277 -2.41 -11.64 -2.32
N ILE A 278 -3.30 -10.65 -2.36
CA ILE A 278 -4.70 -10.82 -1.98
C ILE A 278 -5.39 -11.91 -2.81
N ILE A 279 -5.31 -11.84 -4.14
CA ILE A 279 -5.96 -12.82 -5.02
C ILE A 279 -5.38 -14.22 -4.81
N ARG A 280 -4.06 -14.34 -4.68
CA ARG A 280 -3.40 -15.62 -4.43
C ARG A 280 -3.92 -16.28 -3.17
N GLU A 281 -3.97 -15.55 -2.05
CA GLU A 281 -4.46 -16.09 -0.79
C GLU A 281 -5.95 -16.43 -0.83
N LEU A 282 -6.77 -15.62 -1.49
CA LEU A 282 -8.19 -15.93 -1.70
C LEU A 282 -8.37 -17.24 -2.48
N ILE A 283 -7.62 -17.44 -3.55
CA ILE A 283 -7.68 -18.68 -4.35
C ILE A 283 -7.19 -19.87 -3.52
N TYR A 284 -6.11 -19.70 -2.77
CA TYR A 284 -5.59 -20.75 -1.90
C TYR A 284 -6.62 -21.20 -0.86
N ASN A 285 -7.36 -20.24 -0.29
CA ASN A 285 -8.48 -20.58 0.62
C ASN A 285 -9.62 -21.29 -0.10
N ILE A 286 -10.01 -20.84 -1.31
CA ILE A 286 -11.08 -21.43 -2.11
C ILE A 286 -10.78 -22.90 -2.45
N GLU A 287 -9.51 -23.25 -2.73
CA GLU A 287 -9.09 -24.60 -3.05
C GLU A 287 -9.28 -25.61 -1.91
N ARG A 288 -9.36 -25.16 -0.67
CA ARG A 288 -9.56 -26.03 0.50
C ARG A 288 -10.97 -26.61 0.59
N ASP A 289 -11.91 -26.13 -0.24
CA ASP A 289 -13.31 -26.61 -0.26
C ASP A 289 -13.75 -26.94 -1.69
N GLU A 290 -14.10 -28.19 -1.96
CA GLU A 290 -14.48 -28.66 -3.29
C GLU A 290 -15.75 -28.00 -3.86
N LYS A 291 -16.69 -27.55 -2.98
CA LYS A 291 -17.89 -26.83 -3.44
C LYS A 291 -17.54 -25.42 -3.89
N CYS A 292 -16.71 -24.73 -3.12
CA CYS A 292 -16.21 -23.39 -3.48
C CYS A 292 -15.37 -23.43 -4.74
N LYS A 293 -14.49 -24.41 -4.86
CA LYS A 293 -13.67 -24.68 -6.05
C LYS A 293 -14.50 -24.96 -7.30
N SER A 294 -15.49 -25.86 -7.18
CA SER A 294 -16.41 -26.16 -8.28
C SER A 294 -17.23 -24.94 -8.70
N ARG A 295 -17.72 -24.15 -7.73
CA ARG A 295 -18.44 -22.91 -8.01
C ARG A 295 -17.55 -21.85 -8.64
N PHE A 296 -16.32 -21.72 -8.20
CA PHE A 296 -15.33 -20.84 -8.81
C PHE A 296 -15.07 -21.25 -10.27
N ARG A 297 -14.86 -22.54 -10.54
CA ARG A 297 -14.72 -23.10 -11.90
C ARG A 297 -15.91 -22.75 -12.78
N ALA A 298 -17.13 -22.99 -12.30
CA ALA A 298 -18.35 -22.68 -13.06
C ALA A 298 -18.47 -21.19 -13.40
N LEU A 299 -18.15 -20.30 -12.46
CA LEU A 299 -18.21 -18.85 -12.67
C LEU A 299 -17.21 -18.35 -13.71
N TYR A 300 -16.03 -18.95 -13.76
CA TYR A 300 -14.90 -18.39 -14.52
C TYR A 300 -14.49 -19.26 -15.71
N LEU A 301 -14.59 -20.59 -15.63
CA LEU A 301 -14.31 -21.49 -16.76
C LEU A 301 -15.44 -21.48 -17.78
N ASP A 302 -16.70 -21.52 -17.34
CA ASP A 302 -17.83 -21.54 -18.28
C ASP A 302 -17.93 -20.21 -19.05
N SER A 303 -17.63 -19.06 -18.42
CA SER A 303 -17.58 -17.80 -19.15
C SER A 303 -16.42 -17.73 -20.15
N LEU A 304 -15.27 -18.31 -19.81
CA LEU A 304 -14.12 -18.43 -20.70
C LEU A 304 -14.40 -19.39 -21.87
N VAL A 305 -15.08 -20.52 -21.62
CA VAL A 305 -15.48 -21.50 -22.64
C VAL A 305 -16.61 -20.96 -23.52
N SER A 306 -17.63 -20.31 -22.93
CA SER A 306 -18.75 -19.76 -23.71
C SER A 306 -18.34 -18.63 -24.67
N ASP A 307 -17.41 -17.79 -24.26
CA ASP A 307 -16.87 -16.73 -25.12
C ASP A 307 -15.97 -17.27 -26.22
N PHE A 308 -15.36 -18.45 -25.99
CA PHE A 308 -14.58 -19.15 -27.02
C PHE A 308 -15.45 -19.80 -28.10
N ASP A 309 -16.56 -20.44 -27.72
CA ASP A 309 -17.50 -21.08 -28.64
C ASP A 309 -18.20 -20.09 -29.57
N LYS A 310 -18.29 -18.80 -29.19
CA LYS A 310 -18.82 -17.72 -30.04
C LYS A 310 -17.86 -17.24 -31.13
N GLY A 311 -16.77 -17.95 -31.38
CA GLY A 311 -15.82 -17.66 -32.47
C GLY A 311 -14.90 -16.45 -32.19
N ILE A 312 -14.93 -15.86 -31.01
CA ILE A 312 -14.17 -14.66 -30.67
C ILE A 312 -12.83 -15.06 -30.02
N LYS A 313 -11.92 -15.61 -30.82
CA LYS A 313 -10.54 -15.92 -30.38
C LYS A 313 -9.79 -14.72 -29.79
N LYS A 314 -10.21 -13.47 -30.08
CA LYS A 314 -9.68 -12.24 -29.52
C LYS A 314 -10.05 -12.05 -28.05
N ASP A 315 -11.16 -12.52 -27.58
CA ASP A 315 -11.72 -12.15 -26.27
C ASP A 315 -11.20 -13.02 -25.11
N ARG A 316 -10.74 -14.25 -25.37
CA ARG A 316 -9.99 -14.99 -24.34
C ARG A 316 -8.77 -14.24 -23.84
N ARG A 317 -8.06 -13.56 -24.73
CA ARG A 317 -6.94 -12.66 -24.36
C ARG A 317 -7.41 -11.45 -23.54
N HIS A 318 -8.58 -10.92 -23.84
CA HIS A 318 -9.16 -9.78 -23.15
C HIS A 318 -9.73 -10.15 -21.78
N ILE A 319 -10.32 -11.31 -21.62
CA ILE A 319 -10.90 -11.75 -20.35
C ILE A 319 -9.79 -12.09 -19.37
N ALA A 320 -8.82 -12.91 -19.75
CA ALA A 320 -7.65 -13.19 -18.91
C ALA A 320 -6.79 -11.93 -18.66
N ALA A 321 -6.66 -11.02 -19.63
CA ALA A 321 -6.00 -9.73 -19.46
C ALA A 321 -6.87 -8.70 -18.74
N GLY A 322 -8.20 -8.80 -18.77
CA GLY A 322 -9.15 -7.94 -18.06
C GLY A 322 -9.02 -8.06 -16.55
N TRP A 323 -8.72 -9.23 -16.02
CA TRP A 323 -8.44 -9.47 -14.60
C TRP A 323 -7.21 -8.73 -14.11
N PHE A 324 -6.28 -8.38 -15.02
CA PHE A 324 -4.96 -7.89 -14.70
C PHE A 324 -4.60 -6.61 -15.47
N ARG A 325 -5.59 -5.79 -15.78
CA ARG A 325 -5.47 -4.62 -16.64
C ARG A 325 -4.33 -3.65 -16.29
N ASN A 326 -3.92 -3.63 -15.02
CA ASN A 326 -2.91 -2.71 -14.51
C ASN A 326 -1.56 -3.38 -14.16
N TRP A 327 -1.34 -4.64 -14.58
CA TRP A 327 -0.13 -5.36 -14.24
C TRP A 327 0.81 -5.49 -15.41
N ASN A 328 2.11 -5.53 -15.12
CA ASN A 328 3.05 -5.90 -16.15
C ASN A 328 2.84 -7.39 -16.52
N ILE A 329 3.12 -7.74 -17.76
CA ILE A 329 2.84 -9.06 -18.34
C ILE A 329 3.51 -10.19 -17.56
N GLU A 330 4.65 -9.93 -16.94
CA GLU A 330 5.43 -10.93 -16.23
C GLU A 330 4.82 -11.28 -14.86
N ASN A 331 4.27 -10.30 -14.15
CA ASN A 331 3.50 -10.53 -12.94
C ASN A 331 2.18 -11.24 -13.23
N ARG A 332 1.54 -10.95 -14.37
CA ARG A 332 0.34 -11.64 -14.84
C ARG A 332 0.61 -13.12 -15.07
N ARG A 333 1.74 -13.47 -15.73
CA ARG A 333 2.15 -14.86 -15.95
C ARG A 333 2.34 -15.62 -14.64
N ARG A 334 2.99 -15.02 -13.65
CA ARG A 334 3.23 -15.66 -12.36
C ARG A 334 1.93 -15.97 -11.62
N VAL A 335 1.01 -15.04 -11.58
CA VAL A 335 -0.26 -15.21 -10.86
C VAL A 335 -1.11 -16.24 -11.57
N VAL A 336 -1.32 -16.13 -12.88
CA VAL A 336 -2.12 -17.10 -13.62
C VAL A 336 -1.49 -18.49 -13.54
N LYS A 337 -0.18 -18.63 -13.71
CA LYS A 337 0.48 -19.94 -13.71
C LYS A 337 0.45 -20.64 -12.35
N HIS A 338 0.62 -19.91 -11.25
CA HIS A 338 0.66 -20.52 -9.92
C HIS A 338 -0.71 -20.68 -9.26
N ASP A 339 -1.61 -19.75 -9.52
CA ASP A 339 -2.83 -19.64 -8.73
C ASP A 339 -4.08 -20.13 -9.47
N PHE A 340 -4.08 -20.15 -10.80
CA PHE A 340 -5.24 -20.55 -11.60
C PHE A 340 -5.12 -21.93 -12.28
N THR A 341 -3.92 -22.44 -12.53
CA THR A 341 -3.74 -23.77 -13.09
C THR A 341 -4.26 -24.88 -12.18
N TYR A 342 -4.13 -24.72 -10.85
CA TYR A 342 -4.73 -25.62 -9.88
C TYR A 342 -6.26 -25.68 -9.97
N LEU A 343 -6.89 -24.59 -10.38
CA LEU A 343 -8.33 -24.51 -10.62
C LEU A 343 -8.74 -24.99 -12.00
N GLY A 344 -7.78 -25.45 -12.84
CA GLY A 344 -8.01 -25.89 -14.20
C GLY A 344 -8.26 -24.72 -15.17
N ILE A 345 -7.90 -23.49 -14.79
CA ILE A 345 -7.88 -22.35 -15.71
C ILE A 345 -6.55 -22.39 -16.46
N PRO A 346 -6.55 -22.45 -17.81
CA PRO A 346 -5.32 -22.52 -18.57
C PRO A 346 -4.46 -21.28 -18.35
N ASP A 347 -3.13 -21.47 -18.31
CA ASP A 347 -2.15 -20.38 -18.26
C ASP A 347 -2.39 -19.41 -19.43
N ILE A 348 -2.24 -18.12 -19.17
CA ILE A 348 -2.34 -17.09 -20.22
C ILE A 348 -1.33 -17.34 -21.35
N ALA A 349 -0.18 -17.97 -21.05
CA ALA A 349 0.80 -18.36 -22.05
C ALA A 349 0.29 -19.52 -22.90
N GLU A 350 -0.41 -20.51 -22.32
CA GLU A 350 -1.05 -21.64 -23.03
C GLU A 350 -2.19 -21.12 -23.92
N LEU A 351 -3.07 -20.28 -23.35
CA LEU A 351 -4.13 -19.62 -24.14
C LEU A 351 -3.58 -18.77 -25.29
N CYS A 352 -2.45 -18.13 -25.09
CA CYS A 352 -1.80 -17.35 -26.12
C CYS A 352 -1.08 -18.20 -27.14
N GLN A 353 -0.53 -19.36 -26.78
CA GLN A 353 0.06 -20.34 -27.72
C GLN A 353 -1.01 -20.98 -28.60
N GLU A 354 -2.12 -21.44 -28.03
CA GLU A 354 -3.24 -22.01 -28.76
C GLU A 354 -3.91 -21.04 -29.75
N ASN A 355 -3.82 -19.73 -29.51
CA ASN A 355 -4.46 -18.69 -30.33
C ASN A 355 -3.49 -17.85 -31.18
N GLY A 356 -2.32 -18.40 -31.55
CA GLY A 356 -1.35 -17.71 -32.41
C GLY A 356 -0.33 -16.89 -31.68
N GLY A 357 -0.05 -17.25 -30.44
CA GLY A 357 1.11 -16.79 -29.64
C GLY A 357 0.99 -15.38 -29.11
N PHE A 358 1.50 -15.19 -27.90
CA PHE A 358 1.72 -13.85 -27.35
C PHE A 358 2.83 -13.13 -28.12
N ARG A 359 3.80 -13.89 -28.62
CA ARG A 359 4.86 -13.45 -29.53
C ARG A 359 5.29 -14.61 -30.42
N VAL A 360 4.99 -14.52 -31.67
CA VAL A 360 5.58 -15.43 -32.66
C VAL A 360 6.98 -14.91 -32.95
N LEU A 361 7.98 -15.59 -32.41
CA LEU A 361 9.39 -15.24 -32.62
C LEU A 361 9.97 -16.10 -33.75
N ARG A 362 10.73 -15.46 -34.60
CA ARG A 362 11.58 -16.14 -35.57
C ARG A 362 12.97 -15.53 -35.65
N THR A 363 13.89 -16.25 -36.27
CA THR A 363 15.19 -15.67 -36.67
C THR A 363 15.00 -14.62 -37.75
N ALA A 364 15.85 -13.63 -37.77
CA ALA A 364 15.85 -12.57 -38.76
C ALA A 364 16.17 -13.14 -40.15
N ARG A 365 15.52 -12.65 -41.23
CA ARG A 365 15.81 -12.93 -42.62
C ARG A 365 17.02 -12.12 -43.09
N ALA A 366 17.59 -12.44 -44.24
CA ALA A 366 18.80 -11.82 -44.73
C ALA A 366 18.72 -10.28 -44.87
N ASN A 367 17.59 -9.77 -45.35
CA ASN A 367 17.33 -8.32 -45.42
C ASN A 367 17.15 -7.68 -44.02
N GLU A 368 16.50 -8.36 -43.12
CA GLU A 368 16.32 -7.87 -41.73
C GLU A 368 17.64 -7.87 -40.93
N LEU A 369 18.51 -8.84 -41.21
CA LEU A 369 19.86 -8.89 -40.64
C LEU A 369 20.69 -7.65 -40.99
N ARG A 370 20.45 -7.02 -42.17
CA ARG A 370 21.12 -5.76 -42.52
C ARG A 370 20.71 -4.64 -41.58
N TYR A 371 19.41 -4.50 -41.30
CA TYR A 371 18.91 -3.52 -40.34
C TYR A 371 19.43 -3.78 -38.91
N ILE A 372 19.42 -5.05 -38.49
CA ILE A 372 19.92 -5.45 -37.16
C ILE A 372 21.41 -5.12 -37.02
N ARG A 373 22.24 -5.34 -38.04
CA ARG A 373 23.66 -4.95 -38.01
C ARG A 373 23.86 -3.47 -37.81
N ILE A 374 23.06 -2.63 -38.45
CA ILE A 374 23.13 -1.18 -38.24
C ILE A 374 22.74 -0.84 -36.79
N LEU A 375 21.75 -1.49 -36.18
CA LEU A 375 21.41 -1.30 -34.76
C LEU A 375 22.58 -1.72 -33.85
N GLU A 376 23.20 -2.86 -34.15
CA GLU A 376 24.37 -3.35 -33.39
C GLU A 376 25.57 -2.41 -33.52
N GLU A 377 25.87 -1.92 -34.72
CA GLU A 377 26.94 -0.93 -34.95
C GLU A 377 26.60 0.40 -34.28
N THR A 378 25.37 0.88 -34.37
CA THR A 378 24.89 2.07 -33.66
C THR A 378 25.07 1.94 -32.17
N ALA A 379 24.64 0.79 -31.59
CA ALA A 379 24.78 0.51 -30.19
C ALA A 379 26.25 0.55 -29.74
N ASN A 380 27.14 -0.07 -30.49
CA ASN A 380 28.59 -0.09 -30.17
C ASN A 380 29.26 1.28 -30.32
N ILE A 381 28.98 2.01 -31.41
CA ILE A 381 29.71 3.23 -31.76
C ILE A 381 29.17 4.48 -31.06
N CYS A 382 27.83 4.56 -30.93
CA CYS A 382 27.17 5.70 -30.30
C CYS A 382 26.97 5.53 -28.80
N PHE A 383 26.71 4.29 -28.36
CA PHE A 383 26.25 3.97 -27.02
C PHE A 383 27.12 2.94 -26.28
N GLY A 384 28.35 2.67 -26.78
CA GLY A 384 29.22 1.64 -26.22
C GLY A 384 29.63 1.87 -24.75
N ARG A 385 29.49 3.10 -24.23
CA ARG A 385 29.70 3.40 -22.83
C ARG A 385 28.57 2.89 -21.94
N LEU A 386 27.35 2.73 -22.51
CA LEU A 386 26.15 2.30 -21.79
C LEU A 386 26.01 0.78 -21.73
N ILE A 387 26.67 0.07 -22.62
CA ILE A 387 26.54 -1.39 -22.77
C ILE A 387 27.80 -2.07 -22.27
N SER A 388 27.64 -3.18 -21.54
CA SER A 388 28.73 -3.95 -20.94
C SER A 388 28.68 -5.38 -21.44
N TYR A 389 28.82 -5.55 -22.76
CA TYR A 389 28.83 -6.87 -23.38
C TYR A 389 30.07 -7.05 -24.23
N ASP A 390 30.71 -8.22 -24.12
CA ASP A 390 31.77 -8.65 -25.04
C ASP A 390 31.20 -8.95 -26.44
N SER A 391 29.93 -9.36 -26.49
CA SER A 391 29.16 -9.55 -27.72
C SER A 391 27.70 -9.18 -27.50
N LEU A 392 27.08 -8.47 -28.44
CA LEU A 392 25.67 -8.09 -28.35
C LEU A 392 24.74 -9.30 -28.35
N PRO A 393 23.59 -9.21 -27.65
CA PRO A 393 22.60 -10.29 -27.59
C PRO A 393 22.01 -10.62 -28.97
N VAL A 394 21.66 -11.88 -29.19
CA VAL A 394 20.99 -12.30 -30.43
C VAL A 394 19.66 -11.58 -30.60
N CYS A 395 19.43 -10.97 -31.74
CA CYS A 395 18.18 -10.31 -32.06
C CYS A 395 17.20 -11.30 -32.76
N LYS A 396 15.96 -11.39 -32.25
CA LYS A 396 14.85 -12.15 -32.85
C LYS A 396 13.73 -11.22 -33.28
N ILE A 397 12.96 -11.65 -34.25
CA ILE A 397 11.87 -10.88 -34.84
C ILE A 397 10.52 -11.30 -34.25
N ILE A 398 9.73 -10.30 -33.81
CA ILE A 398 8.34 -10.45 -33.39
C ILE A 398 7.46 -10.26 -34.62
N LEU A 399 6.67 -11.28 -34.98
CA LEU A 399 5.82 -11.30 -36.20
C LEU A 399 4.42 -10.72 -35.95
N ASN A 400 3.88 -10.87 -34.74
CA ASN A 400 2.51 -10.48 -34.50
C ASN A 400 2.42 -9.00 -34.08
N GLU A 401 1.74 -8.22 -34.89
CA GLU A 401 1.55 -6.78 -34.65
C GLU A 401 0.69 -6.47 -33.42
N THR A 402 -0.05 -7.44 -32.92
CA THR A 402 -0.87 -7.34 -31.70
C THR A 402 -0.06 -7.41 -30.41
N ALA A 403 1.26 -7.63 -30.47
CA ALA A 403 2.12 -7.57 -29.29
C ALA A 403 2.12 -6.14 -28.69
N ILE A 404 1.89 -6.04 -27.39
CA ILE A 404 1.72 -4.76 -26.66
C ILE A 404 3.00 -3.94 -26.67
N SER A 405 4.18 -4.59 -26.66
CA SER A 405 5.48 -3.92 -26.66
C SER A 405 6.14 -3.98 -28.05
N GLN A 406 6.87 -2.93 -28.40
CA GLN A 406 7.68 -2.84 -29.63
C GLN A 406 8.89 -3.76 -29.59
N GLY A 407 9.45 -3.97 -28.40
CA GLY A 407 10.57 -4.85 -28.13
C GLY A 407 10.39 -5.71 -26.89
N GLN A 408 11.36 -6.58 -26.64
CA GLN A 408 11.53 -7.30 -25.36
C GLN A 408 12.94 -7.83 -25.21
N ALA A 409 13.53 -7.63 -24.01
CA ALA A 409 14.74 -8.32 -23.58
C ALA A 409 14.42 -9.63 -22.85
N ASN A 410 15.17 -10.69 -23.17
CA ASN A 410 15.19 -11.90 -22.35
C ASN A 410 16.37 -11.83 -21.38
N CYS A 411 16.09 -11.43 -20.15
CA CYS A 411 17.06 -11.18 -19.12
C CYS A 411 17.28 -12.41 -18.23
N VAL A 412 18.53 -12.68 -17.90
CA VAL A 412 18.93 -13.64 -16.88
C VAL A 412 19.63 -12.89 -15.76
N ARG A 413 19.25 -13.13 -14.52
CA ARG A 413 19.87 -12.48 -13.37
C ARG A 413 21.38 -12.66 -13.38
N ASN A 414 22.11 -11.56 -13.19
CA ASN A 414 23.54 -11.61 -13.02
C ASN A 414 23.86 -11.78 -11.52
N ASP A 415 24.40 -12.93 -11.15
CA ASP A 415 24.81 -13.22 -9.77
C ASP A 415 26.17 -12.62 -9.42
N ARG A 416 26.93 -12.16 -10.42
CA ARG A 416 28.18 -11.44 -10.20
C ARG A 416 27.94 -9.98 -9.91
N VAL A 417 28.80 -9.38 -9.11
CA VAL A 417 28.76 -7.94 -8.83
C VAL A 417 29.60 -7.23 -9.88
N GLU A 418 28.96 -6.80 -10.95
CA GLU A 418 29.55 -6.05 -12.04
C GLU A 418 28.95 -4.64 -12.09
N TYR A 419 29.76 -3.68 -12.49
CA TYR A 419 29.35 -2.29 -12.61
C TYR A 419 29.62 -1.79 -14.04
N GLY A 420 28.63 -1.08 -14.59
CA GLY A 420 28.72 -0.38 -15.86
C GLY A 420 28.96 1.12 -15.67
N LEU A 421 28.45 1.92 -16.60
CA LEU A 421 28.58 3.37 -16.60
C LEU A 421 28.15 4.00 -15.25
N ASN A 422 28.94 4.99 -14.80
CA ASN A 422 28.68 5.74 -13.55
C ASN A 422 28.47 4.85 -12.32
N HIS A 423 29.20 3.73 -12.24
CA HIS A 423 29.10 2.74 -11.17
C HIS A 423 27.69 2.15 -10.98
N MET A 424 26.87 2.16 -12.03
CA MET A 424 25.59 1.48 -11.99
C MET A 424 25.80 -0.05 -11.99
N ARG A 425 25.17 -0.73 -11.05
CA ARG A 425 25.27 -2.20 -10.96
C ARG A 425 24.54 -2.86 -12.12
N ILE A 426 25.21 -3.78 -12.81
CA ILE A 426 24.63 -4.66 -13.82
C ILE A 426 23.86 -5.76 -13.08
N LYS A 427 22.53 -5.76 -13.24
CA LYS A 427 21.61 -6.68 -12.54
C LYS A 427 21.29 -7.92 -13.35
N SER A 428 21.37 -7.81 -14.67
CA SER A 428 20.93 -8.87 -15.58
C SER A 428 21.84 -8.96 -16.82
N ASN A 429 22.04 -10.17 -17.29
CA ASN A 429 22.63 -10.44 -18.61
C ASN A 429 21.49 -10.64 -19.62
N ILE A 430 21.55 -9.93 -20.73
CA ILE A 430 20.55 -10.07 -21.79
C ILE A 430 21.00 -11.14 -22.79
N ARG A 431 20.21 -12.19 -22.95
CA ARG A 431 20.51 -13.28 -23.90
C ARG A 431 19.96 -13.02 -25.28
N THR A 432 18.80 -12.40 -25.36
CA THR A 432 18.09 -12.19 -26.62
C THR A 432 17.30 -10.90 -26.55
N ILE A 433 17.39 -10.10 -27.60
CA ILE A 433 16.50 -8.96 -27.83
C ILE A 433 15.49 -9.37 -28.89
N CYS A 434 14.22 -9.04 -28.68
CA CYS A 434 13.16 -9.26 -29.63
C CYS A 434 12.57 -7.92 -30.05
N ILE A 435 12.50 -7.64 -31.36
CA ILE A 435 11.92 -6.41 -31.92
C ILE A 435 10.85 -6.77 -32.97
N LYS A 436 9.87 -5.87 -33.16
CA LYS A 436 8.84 -6.09 -34.19
C LYS A 436 9.40 -5.99 -35.59
N ALA A 437 8.91 -6.84 -36.48
CA ALA A 437 9.23 -6.77 -37.89
C ALA A 437 8.87 -5.41 -38.52
N SER A 438 7.82 -4.78 -38.08
CA SER A 438 7.38 -3.44 -38.53
C SER A 438 8.39 -2.31 -38.25
N LEU A 439 9.29 -2.49 -37.31
CA LEU A 439 10.36 -1.53 -37.01
C LEU A 439 11.54 -1.63 -38.00
N LEU A 440 11.67 -2.75 -38.73
CA LEU A 440 12.74 -2.97 -39.70
C LEU A 440 12.31 -2.50 -41.08
N LYS A 441 11.99 -1.22 -41.22
CA LYS A 441 11.60 -0.51 -42.42
C LYS A 441 12.47 0.73 -42.63
N PRO A 442 12.62 1.24 -43.87
CA PRO A 442 13.49 2.37 -44.15
C PRO A 442 13.21 3.64 -43.35
N ASP A 443 11.98 3.87 -42.99
CA ASP A 443 11.48 5.08 -42.29
C ASP A 443 11.42 4.92 -40.76
N MET A 444 11.92 3.81 -40.20
CA MET A 444 11.73 3.46 -38.78
C MET A 444 13.04 3.39 -37.99
N PHE A 445 14.11 4.07 -38.43
CA PHE A 445 15.42 3.99 -37.76
C PHE A 445 15.36 4.47 -36.30
N ALA A 446 14.76 5.64 -36.06
CA ALA A 446 14.72 6.22 -34.74
C ALA A 446 13.99 5.35 -33.73
N GLU A 447 12.79 4.82 -34.12
CA GLU A 447 11.99 3.94 -33.30
C GLU A 447 12.66 2.59 -33.08
N ALA A 448 13.27 2.03 -34.11
CA ALA A 448 14.03 0.77 -34.01
C ALA A 448 15.25 0.91 -33.10
N CYS A 449 16.02 1.98 -33.26
CA CYS A 449 17.19 2.29 -32.43
C CYS A 449 16.78 2.53 -30.97
N SER A 450 15.79 3.36 -30.73
CA SER A 450 15.26 3.63 -29.39
C SER A 450 14.78 2.35 -28.71
N THR A 451 14.00 1.51 -29.42
CA THR A 451 13.54 0.22 -28.92
C THR A 451 14.71 -0.73 -28.61
N TYR A 452 15.66 -0.85 -29.52
CA TYR A 452 16.80 -1.75 -29.35
C TYR A 452 17.66 -1.33 -28.13
N MET A 453 17.94 -0.04 -27.99
CA MET A 453 18.67 0.50 -26.85
C MET A 453 17.91 0.35 -25.54
N HIS A 454 16.59 0.61 -25.51
CA HIS A 454 15.76 0.39 -24.34
C HIS A 454 15.89 -1.05 -23.84
N GLU A 455 15.82 -2.02 -24.75
CA GLU A 455 15.95 -3.44 -24.39
C GLU A 455 17.35 -3.81 -23.89
N LEU A 456 18.40 -3.20 -24.42
CA LEU A 456 19.76 -3.35 -23.90
C LEU A 456 19.93 -2.80 -22.49
N LEU A 457 19.28 -1.68 -22.16
CA LEU A 457 19.38 -1.05 -20.85
C LEU A 457 18.72 -1.85 -19.74
N HIS A 458 17.91 -2.86 -20.06
CA HIS A 458 17.42 -3.82 -19.06
C HIS A 458 18.54 -4.59 -18.33
N GLN A 459 19.78 -4.51 -18.78
CA GLN A 459 20.92 -4.97 -17.97
C GLN A 459 21.03 -4.29 -16.61
N TYR A 460 20.54 -3.05 -16.47
CA TYR A 460 20.57 -2.28 -15.21
C TYR A 460 19.33 -2.52 -14.33
N GLY A 461 18.33 -3.24 -14.84
CA GLY A 461 17.11 -3.61 -14.10
C GLY A 461 15.84 -3.51 -14.92
N GLY A 462 14.70 -3.65 -14.25
CA GLY A 462 13.38 -3.47 -14.86
C GLY A 462 12.95 -2.00 -14.89
N GLU A 463 11.87 -1.70 -15.61
CA GLU A 463 11.31 -0.34 -15.79
C GLU A 463 11.01 0.42 -14.49
N ARG A 464 10.93 -0.27 -13.34
CA ARG A 464 10.72 0.33 -12.01
C ARG A 464 12.02 0.56 -11.23
N ASP A 465 13.14 0.14 -11.76
CA ASP A 465 14.43 0.27 -11.10
C ASP A 465 15.04 1.66 -11.33
N ARG A 466 15.48 2.31 -10.25
CA ARG A 466 16.16 3.59 -10.32
C ARG A 466 17.41 3.56 -11.23
N SER A 467 18.11 2.42 -11.26
CA SER A 467 19.28 2.23 -12.12
C SER A 467 18.91 2.22 -13.60
N PHE A 468 17.76 1.65 -13.95
CA PHE A 468 17.25 1.67 -15.32
C PHE A 468 16.87 3.09 -15.76
N HIS A 469 16.15 3.84 -14.92
CA HIS A 469 15.82 5.25 -15.22
C HIS A 469 17.09 6.11 -15.41
N LYS A 470 18.07 5.93 -14.54
CA LYS A 470 19.36 6.62 -14.70
C LYS A 470 20.07 6.25 -16.00
N ALA A 471 19.99 4.99 -16.42
CA ALA A 471 20.54 4.56 -17.71
C ALA A 471 19.79 5.16 -18.91
N LEU A 472 18.48 5.40 -18.81
CA LEU A 472 17.71 6.13 -19.83
C LEU A 472 18.11 7.62 -19.89
N GLU A 473 18.38 8.26 -18.76
CA GLU A 473 18.90 9.64 -18.73
C GLU A 473 20.26 9.73 -19.43
N GLU A 474 21.17 8.80 -19.16
CA GLU A 474 22.47 8.71 -19.82
C GLU A 474 22.34 8.40 -21.32
N LEU A 475 21.35 7.58 -21.71
CA LEU A 475 21.05 7.33 -23.12
C LEU A 475 20.68 8.64 -23.85
N ALA A 476 19.88 9.50 -23.25
CA ALA A 476 19.53 10.78 -23.83
C ALA A 476 20.77 11.69 -24.00
N ILE A 477 21.68 11.69 -23.02
CA ILE A 477 22.94 12.45 -23.09
C ILE A 477 23.82 11.91 -24.21
N GLU A 478 24.04 10.60 -24.32
CA GLU A 478 24.85 9.98 -25.37
C GLU A 478 24.23 10.15 -26.76
N THR A 479 22.87 10.15 -26.86
CA THR A 479 22.16 10.48 -28.10
C THR A 479 22.53 11.90 -28.59
N ALA A 480 22.47 12.89 -27.70
CA ALA A 480 22.84 14.26 -28.05
C ALA A 480 24.33 14.40 -28.46
N ARG A 481 25.23 13.64 -27.80
CA ARG A 481 26.66 13.63 -28.13
C ARG A 481 26.98 12.92 -29.43
N SER A 482 26.13 12.01 -29.86
CA SER A 482 26.34 11.15 -31.03
C SER A 482 25.53 11.57 -32.26
N PHE A 483 24.95 12.77 -32.26
CA PHE A 483 24.00 13.21 -33.27
C PHE A 483 24.50 13.01 -34.72
N ASP A 484 25.71 13.50 -35.03
CA ASP A 484 26.30 13.37 -36.37
C ASP A 484 26.51 11.90 -36.78
N LYS A 485 26.81 11.01 -35.82
CA LYS A 485 26.99 9.59 -36.08
C LYS A 485 25.67 8.92 -36.34
N LEU A 486 24.63 9.30 -35.58
CA LEU A 486 23.28 8.77 -35.73
C LEU A 486 22.71 9.15 -37.09
N GLU A 487 22.89 10.35 -37.56
CA GLU A 487 22.49 10.79 -38.91
C GLU A 487 23.14 9.93 -40.00
N ARG A 488 24.41 9.59 -39.84
CA ARG A 488 25.09 8.67 -40.75
C ARG A 488 24.44 7.28 -40.75
N PHE A 489 24.14 6.69 -39.58
CA PHE A 489 23.50 5.38 -39.48
C PHE A 489 22.05 5.40 -40.00
N GLU A 490 21.34 6.48 -39.83
CA GLU A 490 20.04 6.68 -40.42
C GLU A 490 20.09 6.67 -41.96
N ASN A 491 21.07 7.36 -42.55
CA ASN A 491 21.28 7.34 -44.00
C ASN A 491 21.62 5.94 -44.52
N GLU A 492 22.47 5.18 -43.80
CA GLU A 492 22.80 3.79 -44.12
C GLU A 492 21.57 2.89 -44.01
N TRP A 493 20.74 3.12 -42.99
CA TRP A 493 19.47 2.40 -42.78
C TRP A 493 18.46 2.62 -43.91
N GLN A 494 18.28 3.87 -44.33
CA GLN A 494 17.37 4.24 -45.42
C GLN A 494 17.88 3.72 -46.77
N ALA A 495 19.16 3.55 -46.92
CA ALA A 495 19.78 2.98 -48.14
C ALA A 495 19.48 1.48 -48.30
N ILE A 496 19.03 0.78 -47.28
CA ILE A 496 18.56 -0.63 -47.38
C ILE A 496 17.19 -0.64 -48.14
N ARG A 497 17.15 -0.07 -49.31
CA ARG A 497 15.98 -0.19 -50.20
C ARG A 497 15.89 -1.63 -50.72
N GLY A 498 14.73 -2.23 -50.55
CA GLY A 498 14.42 -3.60 -50.88
C GLY A 498 15.07 -4.10 -52.15
N ALA A 499 15.91 -5.10 -51.99
CA ALA A 499 16.01 -6.10 -52.98
C ALA A 499 14.74 -6.95 -52.89
N ALA A 500 13.76 -6.69 -53.76
CA ALA A 500 12.56 -7.44 -53.98
C ALA A 500 12.90 -8.90 -54.33
#